data_bb2e81e4459a1215bd11932d14d26f06
#
_entry.id   bb2e81e4459a1215bd11932d14d26f06
#
_cell.length_a   1.000
_cell.length_b   1.000
_cell.length_c   1.000
_cell.angle_alpha   90.00
_cell.angle_beta   90.00
_cell.angle_gamma   90.00
#
_symmetry.space_group_name_H-M   'P 1'
#
loop_
_entity.id
_entity.type
_entity.pdbx_description
1 polymer ?
#
loop_
_entity_poly.entity_id
_entity_poly.type
_entity_poly.pdbx_seq_one_letter_code
_entity_poly.pdbx_strand_id
1 'polypeptide(L)'
;MLEPGEPMGMYHREADQEDFLVIAGEALLIIEGEERPLRRWDFVHCPAHTDHIIVGAGESACTVLAIGAREHEGEPGALVYPVNEVALRHGAGVETESEDGREAYAHVQHRRPVQRREGWPPES
;
A
#
# COMPACT_ATOMS: atom_id res chain seq x y z
N MET A 1 -1.61 -5.13 8.91
CA MET A 1 -2.63 -4.36 9.66
C MET A 1 -2.23 -2.90 9.62
N LEU A 2 -3.18 -2.00 9.35
CA LEU A 2 -2.96 -0.56 9.22
C LEU A 2 -3.89 0.19 10.17
N GLU A 3 -3.33 1.14 10.90
CA GLU A 3 -4.14 2.09 11.67
C GLU A 3 -4.81 3.12 10.73
N PRO A 4 -5.88 3.82 11.16
CA PRO A 4 -6.48 4.88 10.37
C PRO A 4 -5.43 5.92 9.92
N GLY A 5 -5.34 6.18 8.62
CA GLY A 5 -4.38 7.10 8.01
C GLY A 5 -2.98 6.50 7.78
N GLU A 6 -2.72 5.28 8.22
CA GLU A 6 -1.42 4.63 8.01
C GLU A 6 -1.31 4.05 6.61
N PRO A 7 -0.33 4.48 5.80
CA PRO A 7 -0.10 3.89 4.48
C PRO A 7 0.58 2.52 4.60
N MET A 8 0.21 1.61 3.71
CA MET A 8 0.85 0.29 3.58
C MET A 8 2.32 0.41 3.12
N GLY A 9 2.60 1.45 2.38
CA GLY A 9 3.90 1.78 1.84
C GLY A 9 3.83 3.09 1.07
N MET A 10 4.76 3.34 0.16
CA MET A 10 4.74 4.49 -0.72
C MET A 10 4.06 4.14 -2.04
N TYR A 11 3.30 5.09 -2.57
CA TYR A 11 2.64 5.02 -3.87
C TYR A 11 3.65 4.63 -4.96
N HIS A 12 3.35 3.58 -5.67
CA HIS A 12 4.28 2.96 -6.61
C HIS A 12 3.56 2.20 -7.73
N ARG A 13 4.33 1.83 -8.74
CA ARG A 13 3.95 0.81 -9.74
C ARG A 13 5.01 -0.25 -9.82
N GLU A 14 4.59 -1.46 -10.12
CA GLU A 14 5.46 -2.61 -10.30
C GLU A 14 5.32 -3.20 -11.72
N ALA A 15 6.37 -3.85 -12.19
CA ALA A 15 6.34 -4.65 -13.42
C ALA A 15 5.48 -5.92 -13.28
N ASP A 16 5.17 -6.31 -12.05
CA ASP A 16 4.32 -7.44 -11.71
C ASP A 16 2.96 -6.97 -11.18
N GLN A 17 1.96 -7.85 -11.26
CA GLN A 17 0.64 -7.60 -10.67
C GLN A 17 0.70 -7.67 -9.14
N GLU A 18 -0.18 -6.95 -8.49
CA GLU A 18 -0.40 -7.00 -7.05
C GLU A 18 -1.89 -6.98 -6.72
N ASP A 19 -2.31 -7.89 -5.85
CA ASP A 19 -3.71 -8.05 -5.46
C ASP A 19 -3.89 -7.80 -3.96
N PHE A 20 -5.06 -7.29 -3.59
CA PHE A 20 -5.39 -6.97 -2.20
C PHE A 20 -6.78 -7.48 -1.84
N LEU A 21 -6.91 -8.02 -0.64
CA LEU A 21 -8.19 -8.39 -0.04
C LEU A 21 -8.32 -7.74 1.33
N VAL A 22 -9.36 -6.94 1.54
CA VAL A 22 -9.68 -6.40 2.86
C VAL A 22 -10.35 -7.47 3.70
N ILE A 23 -9.69 -7.92 4.75
CA ILE A 23 -10.18 -8.97 5.65
C ILE A 23 -11.01 -8.37 6.79
N ALA A 24 -10.61 -7.21 7.31
CA ALA A 24 -11.29 -6.53 8.40
C ALA A 24 -11.11 -5.02 8.30
N GLY A 25 -12.07 -4.26 8.80
CA GLY A 25 -12.04 -2.80 8.83
C GLY A 25 -12.25 -2.16 7.45
N GLU A 26 -11.79 -0.93 7.32
CA GLU A 26 -11.92 -0.10 6.12
C GLU A 26 -10.55 0.36 5.65
N ALA A 27 -10.37 0.45 4.34
CA ALA A 27 -9.16 0.95 3.71
C ALA A 27 -9.48 1.96 2.60
N LEU A 28 -8.50 2.73 2.20
CA LEU A 28 -8.56 3.62 1.05
C LEU A 28 -7.54 3.14 0.02
N LEU A 29 -8.01 2.83 -1.18
CA LEU A 29 -7.15 2.59 -2.33
C LEU A 29 -6.92 3.92 -3.05
N ILE A 30 -5.66 4.25 -3.29
CA ILE A 30 -5.28 5.30 -4.22
C ILE A 30 -4.74 4.59 -5.46
N ILE A 31 -5.42 4.72 -6.57
CA ILE A 31 -5.08 4.04 -7.83
C ILE A 31 -5.18 5.00 -9.01
N GLU A 32 -4.09 5.12 -9.77
CA GLU A 32 -4.01 6.03 -10.91
C GLU A 32 -4.46 7.47 -10.54
N GLY A 33 -4.10 7.93 -9.34
CA GLY A 33 -4.46 9.23 -8.80
C GLY A 33 -5.89 9.38 -8.29
N GLU A 34 -6.69 8.33 -8.31
CA GLU A 34 -8.06 8.32 -7.82
C GLU A 34 -8.18 7.65 -6.46
N GLU A 35 -9.06 8.16 -5.61
CA GLU A 35 -9.41 7.58 -4.32
C GLU A 35 -10.60 6.63 -4.46
N ARG A 36 -10.47 5.42 -3.91
CA ARG A 36 -11.53 4.42 -3.87
C ARG A 36 -11.64 3.82 -2.47
N PRO A 37 -12.74 4.10 -1.74
CA PRO A 37 -12.99 3.46 -0.45
C PRO A 37 -13.15 1.95 -0.60
N LEU A 38 -12.51 1.20 0.30
CA LEU A 38 -12.62 -0.24 0.39
C LEU A 38 -13.16 -0.64 1.76
N ARG A 39 -13.97 -1.66 1.77
CA ARG A 39 -14.54 -2.27 2.97
C ARG A 39 -14.25 -3.77 3.01
N ARG A 40 -14.58 -4.38 4.11
CA ARG A 40 -14.40 -5.83 4.30
C ARG A 40 -14.94 -6.64 3.12
N TRP A 41 -14.12 -7.55 2.64
CA TRP A 41 -14.31 -8.46 1.49
C TRP A 41 -14.18 -7.81 0.11
N ASP A 42 -13.85 -6.54 0.03
CA ASP A 42 -13.47 -5.98 -1.28
C ASP A 42 -12.11 -6.54 -1.71
N PHE A 43 -12.08 -6.97 -2.96
CA PHE A 43 -10.89 -7.48 -3.63
C PHE A 43 -10.44 -6.49 -4.71
N VAL A 44 -9.15 -6.19 -4.74
CA VAL A 44 -8.55 -5.30 -5.73
C VAL A 44 -7.49 -6.06 -6.52
N HIS A 45 -7.58 -5.98 -7.83
CA HIS A 45 -6.54 -6.42 -8.75
C HIS A 45 -5.85 -5.20 -9.35
N CYS A 46 -4.55 -5.06 -9.09
CA CYS A 46 -3.70 -4.06 -9.71
C CYS A 46 -2.85 -4.74 -10.79
N PRO A 47 -3.18 -4.56 -12.08
CA PRO A 47 -2.33 -5.08 -13.15
C PRO A 47 -0.91 -4.52 -13.08
N ALA A 48 0.02 -5.19 -13.73
CA ALA A 48 1.37 -4.67 -13.90
C ALA A 48 1.36 -3.21 -14.41
N HIS A 49 2.29 -2.40 -13.93
CA HIS A 49 2.45 -0.98 -14.28
C HIS A 49 1.30 -0.06 -13.87
N THR A 50 0.49 -0.44 -12.89
CA THR A 50 -0.58 0.38 -12.34
C THR A 50 -0.11 1.08 -11.08
N ASP A 51 -0.18 2.41 -11.06
CA ASP A 51 0.19 3.22 -9.89
C ASP A 51 -0.82 3.05 -8.77
N HIS A 52 -0.38 2.62 -7.58
CA HIS A 52 -1.29 2.38 -6.46
C HIS A 52 -0.62 2.43 -5.09
N ILE A 53 -1.45 2.58 -4.06
CA ILE A 53 -1.14 2.32 -2.65
C ILE A 53 -2.45 2.11 -1.86
N ILE A 54 -2.36 1.42 -0.74
CA ILE A 54 -3.45 1.29 0.23
C ILE A 54 -3.09 2.05 1.51
N VAL A 55 -4.08 2.74 2.05
CA VAL A 55 -4.00 3.49 3.31
C VAL A 55 -5.11 3.01 4.23
N GLY A 56 -4.83 2.85 5.51
CA GLY A 56 -5.84 2.56 6.51
C GLY A 56 -6.89 3.66 6.57
N ALA A 57 -8.16 3.30 6.72
CA ALA A 57 -9.28 4.23 6.77
C ALA A 57 -10.25 3.88 7.91
N GLY A 58 -11.34 4.64 8.02
CA GLY A 58 -12.32 4.42 9.07
C GLY A 58 -11.81 4.85 10.45
N GLU A 59 -12.40 4.27 11.50
CA GLU A 59 -12.14 4.63 12.89
C GLU A 59 -11.31 3.58 13.64
N SER A 60 -11.05 2.44 13.01
CA SER A 60 -10.30 1.32 13.60
C SER A 60 -9.27 0.77 12.63
N ALA A 61 -8.34 -0.02 13.15
CA ALA A 61 -7.35 -0.71 12.33
C ALA A 61 -8.02 -1.62 11.30
N CYS A 62 -7.48 -1.64 10.09
CA CYS A 62 -7.89 -2.58 9.05
C CYS A 62 -6.82 -3.66 8.83
N THR A 63 -7.26 -4.80 8.33
CA THR A 63 -6.39 -5.88 7.91
C THR A 63 -6.55 -6.11 6.42
N VAL A 64 -5.45 -6.02 5.69
CA VAL A 64 -5.40 -6.24 4.25
C VAL A 64 -4.40 -7.35 3.95
N LEU A 65 -4.83 -8.34 3.18
CA LEU A 65 -3.95 -9.34 2.59
C LEU A 65 -3.44 -8.82 1.26
N ALA A 66 -2.13 -8.75 1.09
CA ALA A 66 -1.47 -8.38 -0.15
C ALA A 66 -0.80 -9.60 -0.77
N ILE A 67 -1.02 -9.82 -2.06
CA ILE A 67 -0.45 -10.93 -2.81
C ILE A 67 0.14 -10.36 -4.10
N GLY A 68 1.46 -10.46 -4.26
CA GLY A 68 2.16 -9.98 -5.45
C GLY A 68 2.81 -11.12 -6.22
N ALA A 69 2.81 -11.05 -7.54
CA ALA A 69 3.74 -11.78 -8.37
C ALA A 69 5.13 -11.13 -8.21
N ARG A 70 6.20 -11.91 -8.40
CA ARG A 70 7.58 -11.44 -8.21
C ARG A 70 8.51 -11.95 -9.30
N GLU A 71 8.00 -11.98 -10.53
CA GLU A 71 8.76 -12.48 -11.68
C GLU A 71 9.89 -11.55 -12.08
N HIS A 72 9.69 -10.23 -11.88
CA HIS A 72 10.63 -9.18 -12.26
C HIS A 72 11.31 -8.50 -11.06
N GLU A 73 11.19 -9.08 -9.85
CA GLU A 73 11.74 -8.47 -8.63
C GLU A 73 13.26 -8.26 -8.75
N GLY A 74 13.70 -7.03 -8.49
CA GLY A 74 15.12 -6.65 -8.55
C GLY A 74 15.63 -6.27 -9.94
N GLU A 75 14.82 -6.38 -10.99
CA GLU A 75 15.19 -5.89 -12.31
C GLU A 75 15.14 -4.35 -12.36
N PRO A 76 16.03 -3.71 -13.16
CA PRO A 76 15.96 -2.26 -13.34
C PRO A 76 14.58 -1.81 -13.85
N GLY A 77 14.00 -0.77 -13.24
CA GLY A 77 12.68 -0.24 -13.59
C GLY A 77 11.49 -1.11 -13.20
N ALA A 78 11.71 -2.25 -12.53
CA ALA A 78 10.63 -3.12 -12.07
C ALA A 78 9.76 -2.49 -10.98
N LEU A 79 10.30 -1.52 -10.23
CA LEU A 79 9.62 -0.79 -9.18
C LEU A 79 9.91 0.69 -9.32
N VAL A 80 8.86 1.51 -9.43
CA VAL A 80 8.96 2.96 -9.59
C VAL A 80 8.03 3.65 -8.60
N TYR A 81 8.52 4.69 -7.94
CA TYR A 81 7.77 5.55 -7.04
C TYR A 81 7.53 6.90 -7.72
N PRO A 82 6.40 7.09 -8.43
CA PRO A 82 6.08 8.34 -9.08
C PRO A 82 5.56 9.37 -8.08
N VAL A 83 5.68 10.65 -8.41
CA VAL A 83 5.05 11.73 -7.65
C VAL A 83 3.55 11.76 -7.95
N ASN A 84 2.74 11.80 -6.90
CA ASN A 84 1.29 11.92 -7.04
C ASN A 84 0.72 12.78 -5.89
N GLU A 85 -0.07 13.80 -6.23
CA GLU A 85 -0.62 14.74 -5.26
C GLU A 85 -1.61 14.09 -4.29
N VAL A 86 -2.41 13.15 -4.75
CA VAL A 86 -3.37 12.44 -3.88
C VAL A 86 -2.62 11.60 -2.86
N ALA A 87 -1.61 10.83 -3.30
CA ALA A 87 -0.78 10.04 -2.39
C ALA A 87 -0.02 10.92 -1.39
N LEU A 88 0.49 12.06 -1.82
CA LEU A 88 1.17 13.02 -0.93
C LEU A 88 0.24 13.55 0.16
N ARG A 89 -1.02 13.86 -0.16
CA ARG A 89 -2.01 14.31 0.84
C ARG A 89 -2.27 13.28 1.94
N HIS A 90 -2.09 12.00 1.64
CA HIS A 90 -2.26 10.89 2.58
C HIS A 90 -0.95 10.45 3.25
N GLY A 91 0.15 11.16 3.03
CA GLY A 91 1.46 10.76 3.56
C GLY A 91 2.02 9.48 2.94
N ALA A 92 1.50 9.08 1.79
CA ALA A 92 1.82 7.83 1.09
C ALA A 92 2.60 8.06 -0.22
N GLY A 93 3.10 9.25 -0.45
CA GLY A 93 3.77 9.63 -1.69
C GLY A 93 5.19 10.13 -1.48
N VAL A 94 5.96 10.12 -2.57
CA VAL A 94 7.30 10.71 -2.64
C VAL A 94 7.25 12.09 -3.28
N GLU A 95 8.15 12.98 -2.88
CA GLU A 95 8.26 14.33 -3.45
C GLU A 95 9.07 14.37 -4.74
N THR A 96 9.89 13.34 -4.96
CA THR A 96 10.71 13.18 -6.17
C THR A 96 10.60 11.75 -6.66
N GLU A 97 10.36 11.55 -7.96
CA GLU A 97 10.32 10.21 -8.54
C GLU A 97 11.62 9.46 -8.32
N SER A 98 11.52 8.19 -7.94
CA SER A 98 12.65 7.33 -7.67
C SER A 98 12.37 5.88 -8.05
N GLU A 99 13.41 5.16 -8.46
CA GLU A 99 13.43 3.70 -8.59
C GLU A 99 14.15 3.03 -7.40
N ASP A 100 14.69 3.82 -6.47
CA ASP A 100 15.38 3.34 -5.28
C ASP A 100 14.46 3.40 -4.04
N GLY A 101 14.11 2.22 -3.52
CA GLY A 101 13.30 2.11 -2.30
C GLY A 101 13.95 2.78 -1.09
N ARG A 102 15.28 2.86 -1.02
CA ARG A 102 15.96 3.57 0.08
C ARG A 102 15.70 5.07 0.03
N GLU A 103 15.65 5.67 -1.16
CA GLU A 103 15.29 7.07 -1.34
C GLU A 103 13.81 7.29 -1.04
N ALA A 104 12.93 6.44 -1.57
CA ALA A 104 11.49 6.53 -1.38
C ALA A 104 11.09 6.44 0.11
N TYR A 105 11.81 5.64 0.90
CA TYR A 105 11.54 5.42 2.32
C TYR A 105 12.52 6.15 3.26
N ALA A 106 13.33 7.10 2.77
CA ALA A 106 14.35 7.79 3.56
C ALA A 106 13.79 8.49 4.80
N HIS A 107 12.54 8.96 4.76
CA HIS A 107 11.88 9.68 5.85
C HIS A 107 10.84 8.84 6.61
N VAL A 108 10.74 7.56 6.29
CA VAL A 108 9.77 6.64 6.91
C VAL A 108 10.47 5.79 7.96
N GLN A 109 9.79 5.60 9.09
CA GLN A 109 10.29 4.74 10.16
C GLN A 109 10.43 3.30 9.64
N HIS A 110 11.60 2.69 9.82
CA HIS A 110 11.85 1.31 9.41
C HIS A 110 10.85 0.34 10.05
N ARG A 111 10.45 -0.67 9.27
CA ARG A 111 9.60 -1.76 9.76
C ARG A 111 10.26 -2.41 10.98
N ARG A 112 9.48 -2.59 12.03
CA ARG A 112 9.90 -3.36 13.22
C ARG A 112 9.19 -4.71 13.19
N PRO A 113 9.86 -5.80 13.63
CA PRO A 113 9.17 -7.05 13.87
C PRO A 113 8.03 -6.82 14.85
N VAL A 114 6.84 -7.28 14.49
CA VAL A 114 5.68 -7.25 15.40
C VAL A 114 5.39 -8.66 15.87
N GLN A 115 5.06 -8.81 17.15
CA GLN A 115 4.56 -10.05 17.69
C GLN A 115 3.07 -10.16 17.44
N ARG A 116 2.60 -11.38 17.15
CA ARG A 116 1.18 -11.66 17.06
C ARG A 116 0.51 -11.27 18.37
N ARG A 117 -0.55 -10.45 18.30
CA ARG A 117 -1.34 -10.04 19.45
C ARG A 117 -2.54 -10.97 19.59
N GLU A 118 -3.03 -11.13 20.82
CA GLU A 118 -4.31 -11.77 21.07
C GLU A 118 -5.43 -10.98 20.36
N GLY A 119 -6.39 -11.70 19.75
CA GLY A 119 -7.44 -11.08 18.94
C GLY A 119 -7.00 -10.58 17.56
N TRP A 120 -5.83 -10.98 17.08
CA TRP A 120 -5.34 -10.60 15.75
C TRP A 120 -5.47 -11.76 14.75
N PRO A 121 -6.00 -11.56 13.51
CA PRO A 121 -6.56 -10.33 12.96
C PRO A 121 -7.88 -9.94 13.65
N PRO A 122 -8.24 -8.63 13.63
CA PRO A 122 -9.51 -8.19 14.21
C PRO A 122 -10.69 -8.87 13.50
N GLU A 123 -11.74 -9.19 14.26
CA GLU A 123 -12.89 -9.95 13.74
C GLU A 123 -13.82 -9.12 12.83
N SER A 124 -13.67 -7.81 12.81
CA SER A 124 -14.54 -6.92 12.02
C SER A 124 -13.80 -5.72 11.43
#